data_6d82d07685ac2cfdeb5305716f2f59b2
#
_entry.id   6d82d07685ac2cfdeb5305716f2f59b2
#
_cell.length_a   1.000
_cell.length_b   1.000
_cell.length_c   1.000
_cell.angle_alpha   90.00
_cell.angle_beta   90.00
_cell.angle_gamma   90.00
#
_symmetry.space_group_name_H-M   'P 1'
#
loop_
_entity.id
_entity.type
_entity.pdbx_description
1 polymer ?
#
loop_
_entity_poly.entity_id
_entity_poly.type
_entity_poly.pdbx_seq_one_letter_code
_entity_poly.pdbx_strand_id
1 'polypeptide(L)'
;MTTVDKKAQVQELYGAHARAYTTSTVHAQGASLERLVAQVAPRGHELVLDVATGTGHNALSFAPHVRQVIGLDLTTAMLMEACGLAQQRAISNVAFFQGDSECLPFATHSFDVVTCRVAPHHFPDVASAVREMARVCHA
;
A
#
# COMPACT_ATOMS: atom_id res chain seq x y z
N MET A 1 -14.78 3.15 21.94
CA MET A 1 -14.31 3.67 20.64
C MET A 1 -14.73 2.69 19.53
N THR A 2 -15.46 3.18 18.56
CA THR A 2 -15.94 2.37 17.45
C THR A 2 -14.83 2.15 16.40
N THR A 3 -15.02 1.20 15.50
CA THR A 3 -14.11 0.98 14.35
C THR A 3 -14.03 2.22 13.45
N VAL A 4 -15.17 2.93 13.27
CA VAL A 4 -15.23 4.17 12.50
C VAL A 4 -14.38 5.26 13.15
N ASP A 5 -14.44 5.39 14.49
CA ASP A 5 -13.64 6.38 15.21
C ASP A 5 -12.14 6.11 15.08
N LYS A 6 -11.73 4.84 15.15
CA LYS A 6 -10.33 4.45 14.95
C LYS A 6 -9.84 4.77 13.53
N LYS A 7 -10.65 4.54 12.51
CA LYS A 7 -10.30 4.89 11.13
C LYS A 7 -10.15 6.39 10.95
N ALA A 8 -11.06 7.17 11.51
CA ALA A 8 -10.96 8.63 11.48
C ALA A 8 -9.68 9.15 12.15
N GLN A 9 -9.31 8.58 13.28
CA GLN A 9 -8.04 8.91 13.95
C GLN A 9 -6.82 8.56 13.13
N VAL A 10 -6.83 7.40 12.46
CA VAL A 10 -5.74 7.00 11.54
C VAL A 10 -5.62 8.01 10.39
N GLN A 11 -6.75 8.36 9.75
CA GLN A 11 -6.76 9.35 8.67
C GLN A 11 -6.21 10.71 9.12
N GLU A 12 -6.63 11.19 10.29
CA GLU A 12 -6.18 12.46 10.84
C GLU A 12 -4.69 12.43 11.15
N LEU A 13 -4.21 11.41 11.86
CA LEU A 13 -2.82 11.28 12.26
C LEU A 13 -1.89 11.18 11.06
N TYR A 14 -2.16 10.27 10.15
CA TYR A 14 -1.29 10.04 8.99
C TYR A 14 -1.46 11.11 7.91
N GLY A 15 -2.65 11.70 7.79
CA GLY A 15 -2.86 12.84 6.91
C GLY A 15 -2.02 14.05 7.30
N ALA A 16 -1.95 14.36 8.60
CA ALA A 16 -1.16 15.47 9.12
C ALA A 16 0.35 15.27 8.95
N HIS A 17 0.83 14.03 8.92
CA HIS A 17 2.24 13.67 8.86
C HIS A 17 2.69 13.04 7.54
N ALA A 18 1.85 13.08 6.49
CA ALA A 18 2.13 12.42 5.21
C ALA A 18 3.49 12.77 4.63
N ARG A 19 3.86 14.05 4.64
CA ARG A 19 5.14 14.50 4.12
C ARG A 19 6.34 13.96 4.89
N ALA A 20 6.22 13.83 6.21
CA ALA A 20 7.27 13.24 7.05
C ALA A 20 7.50 11.76 6.69
N TYR A 21 6.45 11.02 6.38
CA TYR A 21 6.56 9.63 5.90
C TYR A 21 7.24 9.53 4.54
N THR A 22 7.01 10.48 3.64
CA THR A 22 7.68 10.53 2.33
C THR A 22 9.20 10.63 2.46
N THR A 23 9.68 11.39 3.44
CA THR A 23 11.11 11.64 3.66
C THR A 23 11.76 10.70 4.67
N SER A 24 10.97 9.86 5.34
CA SER A 24 11.48 8.93 6.35
C SER A 24 12.39 7.87 5.73
N THR A 25 13.62 7.75 6.21
CA THR A 25 14.58 6.75 5.77
C THR A 25 14.08 5.32 6.03
N VAL A 26 13.40 5.10 7.17
CA VAL A 26 12.84 3.79 7.52
C VAL A 26 11.80 3.33 6.50
N HIS A 27 10.94 4.24 6.04
CA HIS A 27 9.88 3.94 5.08
C HIS A 27 10.39 3.92 3.64
N ALA A 28 11.34 4.81 3.30
CA ALA A 28 11.80 5.03 1.94
C ALA A 28 12.90 4.04 1.48
N GLN A 29 13.82 3.68 2.38
CA GLN A 29 15.04 2.94 2.04
C GLN A 29 15.34 1.78 2.99
N GLY A 30 14.38 1.36 3.79
CA GLY A 30 14.60 0.28 4.75
C GLY A 30 14.94 -1.04 4.07
N ALA A 31 15.82 -1.83 4.68
CA ALA A 31 16.19 -3.16 4.21
C ALA A 31 14.97 -4.09 4.01
N SER A 32 13.86 -3.82 4.70
CA SER A 32 12.60 -4.55 4.55
C SER A 32 11.96 -4.38 3.17
N LEU A 33 12.15 -3.22 2.51
CA LEU A 33 11.69 -2.99 1.13
C LEU A 33 12.37 -3.93 0.14
N GLU A 34 13.68 -3.96 0.18
CA GLU A 34 14.49 -4.82 -0.70
C GLU A 34 14.21 -6.30 -0.44
N ARG A 35 14.09 -6.69 0.82
CA ARG A 35 13.77 -8.07 1.20
C ARG A 35 12.40 -8.49 0.69
N LEU A 36 11.41 -7.63 0.78
CA LEU A 36 10.06 -7.95 0.34
C LEU A 36 10.02 -8.18 -1.17
N VAL A 37 10.64 -7.31 -1.95
CA VAL A 37 10.76 -7.47 -3.40
C VAL A 37 11.52 -8.76 -3.74
N ALA A 38 12.64 -9.02 -3.07
CA ALA A 38 13.44 -10.22 -3.29
C ALA A 38 12.69 -11.51 -2.95
N GLN A 39 11.90 -11.52 -1.86
CA GLN A 39 11.10 -12.68 -1.47
C GLN A 39 9.98 -12.98 -2.47
N VAL A 40 9.33 -11.95 -2.99
CA VAL A 40 8.30 -12.12 -4.02
C VAL A 40 8.90 -12.62 -5.33
N ALA A 41 10.14 -12.21 -5.65
CA ALA A 41 10.86 -12.58 -6.87
C ALA A 41 9.99 -12.38 -8.13
N PRO A 42 9.48 -11.18 -8.39
CA PRO A 42 8.56 -10.93 -9.51
C PRO A 42 9.23 -11.21 -10.87
N ARG A 43 8.41 -11.63 -11.82
CA ARG A 43 8.86 -12.01 -13.18
C ARG A 43 8.55 -10.95 -14.24
N GLY A 44 7.85 -9.88 -13.90
CA GLY A 44 7.54 -8.77 -14.79
C GLY A 44 6.10 -8.71 -15.30
N HIS A 45 5.31 -9.74 -15.10
CA HIS A 45 3.93 -9.83 -15.59
C HIS A 45 2.85 -9.63 -14.51
N GLU A 46 3.27 -9.51 -13.26
CA GLU A 46 2.36 -9.49 -12.12
C GLU A 46 1.56 -8.18 -12.04
N LEU A 47 0.32 -8.30 -11.59
CA LEU A 47 -0.49 -7.22 -11.06
C LEU A 47 -0.39 -7.28 -9.53
N VAL A 48 0.14 -6.23 -8.93
CA VAL A 48 0.42 -6.15 -7.49
C VAL A 48 -0.54 -5.18 -6.83
N LEU A 49 -1.08 -5.56 -5.67
CA LEU A 49 -1.80 -4.65 -4.77
C LEU A 49 -0.95 -4.42 -3.53
N ASP A 50 -0.70 -3.16 -3.21
CA ASP A 50 -0.07 -2.74 -1.97
C ASP A 50 -1.10 -2.10 -1.05
N VAL A 51 -1.50 -2.82 0.00
CA VAL A 51 -2.52 -2.41 0.95
C VAL A 51 -1.88 -1.54 2.03
N ALA A 52 -2.55 -0.44 2.38
CA ALA A 52 -2.04 0.59 3.26
C ALA A 52 -0.70 1.13 2.76
N THR A 53 -0.70 1.54 1.50
CA THR A 53 0.51 1.93 0.76
C THR A 53 1.18 3.18 1.31
N GLY A 54 0.46 4.01 2.07
CA GLY A 54 0.96 5.26 2.61
C GLY A 54 1.46 6.20 1.53
N THR A 55 2.69 6.69 1.66
CA THR A 55 3.34 7.54 0.67
C THR A 55 3.93 6.75 -0.52
N GLY A 56 3.64 5.47 -0.62
CA GLY A 56 3.89 4.66 -1.81
C GLY A 56 5.26 4.04 -1.96
N HIS A 57 6.13 4.11 -0.95
CA HIS A 57 7.50 3.59 -1.07
C HIS A 57 7.54 2.11 -1.45
N ASN A 58 6.69 1.28 -0.83
CA ASN A 58 6.62 -0.14 -1.15
C ASN A 58 6.10 -0.37 -2.58
N ALA A 59 5.00 0.29 -2.94
CA ALA A 59 4.43 0.20 -4.29
C ALA A 59 5.45 0.61 -5.36
N LEU A 60 6.16 1.71 -5.14
CA LEU A 60 7.16 2.22 -6.08
C LEU A 60 8.39 1.31 -6.18
N SER A 61 8.76 0.58 -5.12
CA SER A 61 9.85 -0.39 -5.20
C SER A 61 9.48 -1.63 -6.01
N PHE A 62 8.22 -2.03 -6.06
CA PHE A 62 7.75 -3.10 -6.93
C PHE A 62 7.61 -2.68 -8.40
N ALA A 63 7.26 -1.43 -8.66
CA ALA A 63 6.93 -0.96 -10.00
C ALA A 63 7.94 -1.33 -11.10
N PRO A 64 9.27 -1.22 -10.90
CA PRO A 64 10.24 -1.60 -11.93
C PRO A 64 10.27 -3.09 -12.27
N HIS A 65 9.69 -3.93 -11.44
CA HIS A 65 9.81 -5.38 -11.51
C HIS A 65 8.53 -6.10 -11.92
N VAL A 66 7.43 -5.36 -12.09
CA VAL A 66 6.10 -5.93 -12.34
C VAL A 66 5.38 -5.20 -13.48
N ARG A 67 4.26 -5.76 -13.93
CA ARG A 67 3.45 -5.11 -14.97
C ARG A 67 2.78 -3.83 -14.45
N GLN A 68 2.16 -3.90 -13.30
CA GLN A 68 1.44 -2.78 -12.68
C GLN A 68 1.33 -2.96 -11.18
N VAL A 69 1.37 -1.84 -10.45
CA VAL A 69 1.07 -1.79 -9.02
C VAL A 69 -0.14 -0.90 -8.78
N ILE A 70 -1.03 -1.37 -7.92
CA ILE A 70 -2.11 -0.57 -7.36
C ILE A 70 -1.81 -0.39 -5.88
N GLY A 71 -1.71 0.86 -5.44
CA GLY A 71 -1.58 1.22 -4.04
C GLY A 71 -2.92 1.72 -3.49
N LEU A 72 -3.32 1.19 -2.34
CA LEU A 72 -4.55 1.58 -1.68
C LEU A 72 -4.24 2.08 -0.28
N ASP A 73 -4.85 3.19 0.10
CA ASP A 73 -4.73 3.75 1.44
C ASP A 73 -6.04 4.43 1.87
N LEU A 74 -6.26 4.47 3.16
CA LEU A 74 -7.42 5.14 3.75
C LEU A 74 -7.28 6.67 3.71
N THR A 75 -6.08 7.19 3.65
CA THR A 75 -5.73 8.60 3.85
C THR A 75 -5.34 9.28 2.55
N THR A 76 -6.18 10.19 2.08
CA THR A 76 -5.98 10.93 0.82
C THR A 76 -4.67 11.71 0.78
N ALA A 77 -4.26 12.35 1.89
CA ALA A 77 -3.02 13.10 1.95
C ALA A 77 -1.79 12.22 1.69
N MET A 78 -1.81 10.97 2.16
CA MET A 78 -0.77 9.96 1.86
C MET A 78 -0.72 9.65 0.37
N LEU A 79 -1.87 9.43 -0.25
CA LEU A 79 -1.97 9.12 -1.68
C LEU A 79 -1.51 10.28 -2.56
N MET A 80 -1.76 11.52 -2.16
CA MET A 80 -1.26 12.70 -2.86
C MET A 80 0.26 12.77 -2.85
N GLU A 81 0.88 12.47 -1.71
CA GLU A 81 2.35 12.37 -1.62
C GLU A 81 2.88 11.22 -2.48
N ALA A 82 2.20 10.09 -2.48
CA ALA A 82 2.56 8.94 -3.31
C ALA A 82 2.52 9.26 -4.81
N CYS A 83 1.48 9.95 -5.26
CA CYS A 83 1.37 10.41 -6.65
C CYS A 83 2.50 11.38 -7.01
N GLY A 84 2.83 12.32 -6.13
CA GLY A 84 3.93 13.26 -6.34
C GLY A 84 5.27 12.55 -6.45
N LEU A 85 5.50 11.56 -5.59
CA LEU A 85 6.73 10.78 -5.60
C LEU A 85 6.87 9.92 -6.87
N ALA A 86 5.77 9.33 -7.33
CA ALA A 86 5.75 8.58 -8.58
C ALA A 86 6.09 9.46 -9.78
N GLN A 87 5.50 10.67 -9.85
CA GLN A 87 5.83 11.66 -10.89
C GLN A 87 7.30 12.06 -10.84
N GLN A 88 7.81 12.37 -9.67
CA GLN A 88 9.20 12.78 -9.47
C GLN A 88 10.18 11.70 -9.93
N ARG A 89 9.84 10.43 -9.76
CA ARG A 89 10.65 9.28 -10.17
C ARG A 89 10.34 8.78 -11.59
N ALA A 90 9.43 9.45 -12.30
CA ALA A 90 8.97 9.05 -13.64
C ALA A 90 8.46 7.60 -13.71
N ILE A 91 7.77 7.14 -12.65
CA ILE A 91 7.14 5.82 -12.59
C ILE A 91 5.70 5.94 -13.07
N SER A 92 5.35 5.24 -14.15
CA SER A 92 4.06 5.36 -14.83
C SER A 92 3.14 4.14 -14.67
N ASN A 93 3.66 3.01 -14.16
CA ASN A 93 2.90 1.78 -14.00
C ASN A 93 2.36 1.58 -12.58
N VAL A 94 2.06 2.67 -11.90
CA VAL A 94 1.45 2.67 -10.58
C VAL A 94 0.20 3.54 -10.58
N ALA A 95 -0.85 3.09 -9.87
CA ALA A 95 -2.07 3.86 -9.64
C ALA A 95 -2.41 3.80 -8.15
N PHE A 96 -2.93 4.90 -7.61
CA PHE A 96 -3.28 5.01 -6.20
C PHE A 96 -4.76 5.29 -6.02
N PHE A 97 -5.41 4.57 -5.10
CA PHE A 97 -6.82 4.71 -4.79
C PHE A 97 -7.05 4.80 -3.30
N GLN A 98 -8.01 5.62 -2.90
CA GLN A 98 -8.49 5.64 -1.52
C GLN A 98 -9.42 4.45 -1.29
N GLY A 99 -9.23 3.74 -0.19
CA GLY A 99 -10.07 2.62 0.18
C GLY A 99 -9.74 2.07 1.55
N ASP A 100 -10.64 1.18 2.01
CA ASP A 100 -10.57 0.54 3.32
C ASP A 100 -10.01 -0.88 3.16
N SER A 101 -8.94 -1.18 3.88
CA SER A 101 -8.30 -2.50 3.89
C SER A 101 -9.22 -3.62 4.41
N GLU A 102 -10.22 -3.27 5.21
CA GLU A 102 -11.20 -4.24 5.73
C GLU A 102 -12.34 -4.55 4.75
N CYS A 103 -12.42 -3.79 3.66
CA CYS A 103 -13.42 -3.97 2.60
C CYS A 103 -12.82 -3.53 1.26
N LEU A 104 -11.95 -4.36 0.69
CA LEU A 104 -11.23 -4.01 -0.53
C LEU A 104 -12.18 -3.94 -1.74
N PRO A 105 -12.13 -2.83 -2.52
CA PRO A 105 -13.04 -2.61 -3.64
C PRO A 105 -12.59 -3.35 -4.91
N PHE A 106 -12.18 -4.60 -4.77
CA PHE A 106 -11.70 -5.44 -5.86
C PHE A 106 -12.37 -6.81 -5.86
N ALA A 107 -12.49 -7.39 -7.02
CA ALA A 107 -13.03 -8.74 -7.17
C ALA A 107 -12.09 -9.79 -6.53
N THR A 108 -12.65 -10.91 -6.15
CA THR A 108 -11.90 -12.08 -5.67
C THR A 108 -10.89 -12.51 -6.73
N HIS A 109 -9.67 -12.88 -6.30
CA HIS A 109 -8.59 -13.36 -7.16
C HIS A 109 -8.20 -12.40 -8.28
N SER A 110 -8.15 -11.08 -7.99
CA SER A 110 -7.80 -10.05 -8.97
C SER A 110 -6.30 -9.80 -9.11
N PHE A 111 -5.51 -10.13 -8.09
CA PHE A 111 -4.09 -9.78 -8.01
C PHE A 111 -3.20 -11.02 -7.93
N ASP A 112 -2.05 -10.94 -8.58
CA ASP A 112 -1.02 -11.99 -8.49
C ASP A 112 -0.25 -11.91 -7.18
N VAL A 113 -0.05 -10.70 -6.67
CA VAL A 113 0.66 -10.43 -5.41
C VAL A 113 -0.10 -9.39 -4.62
N VAL A 114 -0.24 -9.62 -3.32
CA VAL A 114 -0.81 -8.64 -2.38
C VAL A 114 0.21 -8.41 -1.27
N THR A 115 0.58 -7.16 -1.04
CA THR A 115 1.55 -6.79 -0.01
C THR A 115 0.95 -5.80 0.99
N CYS A 116 1.48 -5.84 2.19
CA CYS A 116 1.19 -4.86 3.24
C CYS A 116 2.42 -4.74 4.12
N ARG A 117 3.07 -3.58 4.09
CA ARG A 117 4.34 -3.37 4.80
C ARG A 117 4.16 -2.33 5.91
N VAL A 118 4.60 -2.70 7.13
CA VAL A 118 4.69 -1.80 8.30
C VAL A 118 3.35 -1.21 8.77
N ALA A 119 2.24 -1.69 8.24
CA ALA A 119 0.92 -1.12 8.53
C ALA A 119 -0.04 -2.01 9.34
N PRO A 120 0.14 -3.35 9.48
CA PRO A 120 -0.89 -4.21 10.11
C PRO A 120 -1.30 -3.79 11.51
N HIS A 121 -0.37 -3.25 12.32
CA HIS A 121 -0.65 -2.80 13.68
C HIS A 121 -1.55 -1.56 13.77
N HIS A 122 -1.77 -0.87 12.65
CA HIS A 122 -2.67 0.28 12.57
C HIS A 122 -4.10 -0.10 12.20
N PHE A 123 -4.36 -1.34 11.80
CA PHE A 123 -5.69 -1.76 11.39
C PHE A 123 -6.59 -1.95 12.63
N PRO A 124 -7.80 -1.38 12.63
CA PRO A 124 -8.78 -1.63 13.70
C PRO A 124 -9.16 -3.10 13.81
N ASP A 125 -9.28 -3.79 12.67
CA ASP A 125 -9.56 -5.23 12.59
C ASP A 125 -8.58 -5.89 11.61
N VAL A 126 -7.45 -6.36 12.16
CA VAL A 126 -6.39 -7.01 11.38
C VAL A 126 -6.90 -8.28 10.70
N ALA A 127 -7.75 -9.07 11.36
CA ALA A 127 -8.27 -10.31 10.81
C ALA A 127 -9.12 -10.06 9.56
N SER A 128 -9.97 -9.03 9.58
CA SER A 128 -10.75 -8.65 8.39
C SER A 128 -9.86 -8.17 7.25
N ALA A 129 -8.85 -7.36 7.53
CA ALA A 129 -7.90 -6.90 6.52
C ALA A 129 -7.14 -8.08 5.88
N VAL A 130 -6.66 -9.02 6.68
CA VAL A 130 -5.96 -10.20 6.18
C VAL A 130 -6.87 -11.08 5.34
N ARG A 131 -8.14 -11.29 5.76
CA ARG A 131 -9.11 -12.05 4.95
C ARG A 131 -9.37 -11.39 3.61
N GLU A 132 -9.50 -10.07 3.56
CA GLU A 132 -9.69 -9.33 2.32
C GLU A 132 -8.45 -9.43 1.41
N MET A 133 -7.26 -9.30 1.96
CA MET A 133 -6.02 -9.49 1.19
C MET A 133 -5.94 -10.90 0.60
N ALA A 134 -6.28 -11.92 1.37
CA ALA A 134 -6.33 -13.30 0.88
C ALA A 134 -7.40 -13.50 -0.19
N ARG A 135 -8.57 -12.86 -0.04
CA ARG A 135 -9.67 -12.96 -0.99
C ARG A 135 -9.29 -12.41 -2.37
N VAL A 136 -8.64 -11.26 -2.43
CA VAL A 136 -8.30 -10.60 -3.71
C VAL A 136 -7.04 -11.16 -4.35
N CYS A 137 -6.25 -11.94 -3.64
CA CYS A 137 -5.06 -12.58 -4.16
C CYS A 137 -5.43 -13.86 -4.92
N HIS A 138 -4.72 -14.17 -6.01
CA HIS A 138 -4.83 -15.47 -6.69
C HIS A 138 -4.45 -16.60 -5.74
N ALA A 139 -5.19 -17.69 -5.84
CA ALA A 139 -4.90 -18.87 -5.05
C ALA A 139 -3.59 -19.54 -5.48
#